data_433fbd62e82ce83e4aa78b6f5e5ecd75
#
_entry.id   433fbd62e82ce83e4aa78b6f5e5ecd75
#
_cell.length_a   1.000
_cell.length_b   1.000
_cell.length_c   1.000
_cell.angle_alpha   90.00
_cell.angle_beta   90.00
_cell.angle_gamma   90.00
#
_symmetry.space_group_name_H-M   'P 1'
#
loop_
_entity.id
_entity.type
_entity.pdbx_description
1 polymer ?
#
loop_
_entity_poly.entity_id
_entity_poly.type
_entity_poly.pdbx_seq_one_letter_code
_entity_poly.pdbx_strand_id
1 'polypeptide(L)'
;MCIRDTVYEDEYVYAFKDIAPIAPMHILIIPKAHIASANDINEENSSLVAKVFEAAGKIAKEQGCESYRIINNCGDDAGQTVKHLHFHLLGGVKMGWGPESLGRTE
;
A
#
# COMPACT_ATOMS: atom_id res chain seq x y z
N MET A 1 12.60 -3.43 6.61
CA MET A 1 12.00 -3.57 5.28
C MET A 1 13.07 -3.94 4.28
N CYS A 2 12.72 -4.74 3.29
CA CYS A 2 13.70 -5.22 2.32
C CYS A 2 13.77 -4.27 1.11
N ILE A 3 14.86 -3.54 0.97
CA ILE A 3 15.03 -2.58 -0.11
C ILE A 3 15.39 -3.23 -1.45
N ARG A 4 15.73 -4.54 -1.44
CA ARG A 4 16.09 -5.25 -2.66
C ARG A 4 14.92 -5.38 -3.64
N ASP A 5 13.70 -5.30 -3.13
CA ASP A 5 12.49 -5.48 -3.94
C ASP A 5 11.82 -4.16 -4.27
N THR A 6 12.59 -3.09 -4.31
CA THR A 6 12.08 -1.77 -4.64
C THR A 6 11.45 -1.77 -6.04
N VAL A 7 10.22 -1.30 -6.10
CA VAL A 7 9.45 -1.21 -7.35
C VAL A 7 9.41 0.22 -7.87
N TYR A 8 9.35 1.18 -6.95
CA TYR A 8 9.19 2.57 -7.29
C TYR A 8 9.69 3.44 -6.14
N GLU A 9 10.29 4.54 -6.47
CA GLU A 9 10.74 5.49 -5.45
C GLU A 9 10.79 6.88 -6.04
N ASP A 10 10.33 7.88 -5.31
CA ASP A 10 10.52 9.27 -5.66
C ASP A 10 10.77 10.07 -4.39
N GLU A 11 10.66 11.39 -4.49
CA GLU A 11 10.94 12.28 -3.37
C GLU A 11 10.03 12.03 -2.16
N TYR A 12 8.81 11.57 -2.39
CA TYR A 12 7.77 11.49 -1.36
C TYR A 12 7.43 10.08 -0.92
N VAL A 13 7.57 9.11 -1.80
CA VAL A 13 7.10 7.74 -1.52
C VAL A 13 8.14 6.70 -1.89
N TYR A 14 7.96 5.54 -1.28
CA TYR A 14 8.78 4.38 -1.51
C TYR A 14 7.86 3.16 -1.65
N ALA A 15 8.08 2.34 -2.66
CA ALA A 15 7.24 1.17 -2.91
C ALA A 15 8.08 -0.06 -3.16
N PHE A 16 7.66 -1.18 -2.58
CA PHE A 16 8.41 -2.44 -2.68
C PHE A 16 7.46 -3.62 -2.62
N LYS A 17 7.91 -4.76 -3.13
CA LYS A 17 7.09 -5.97 -3.12
C LYS A 17 6.93 -6.52 -1.72
N ASP A 18 5.73 -7.00 -1.40
CA ASP A 18 5.47 -7.68 -0.14
C ASP A 18 6.17 -9.05 -0.18
N ILE A 19 6.84 -9.42 0.92
CA ILE A 19 7.56 -10.67 1.00
C ILE A 19 6.63 -11.88 1.15
N ALA A 20 5.38 -11.64 1.50
CA ALA A 20 4.37 -12.70 1.64
C ALA A 20 3.12 -12.30 0.85
N PRO A 21 3.22 -12.27 -0.48
CA PRO A 21 2.13 -11.71 -1.29
C PRO A 21 0.87 -12.57 -1.22
N ILE A 22 -0.28 -11.90 -1.26
CA ILE A 22 -1.59 -12.57 -1.31
C ILE A 22 -2.27 -12.38 -2.67
N ALA A 23 -1.57 -11.76 -3.61
CA ALA A 23 -2.05 -11.55 -4.97
C ALA A 23 -0.84 -11.51 -5.90
N PRO A 24 -1.03 -11.76 -7.21
CA PRO A 24 0.09 -11.69 -8.17
C PRO A 24 0.82 -10.34 -8.16
N MET A 25 0.08 -9.24 -8.01
CA MET A 25 0.68 -7.95 -7.71
C MET A 25 0.33 -7.60 -6.27
N HIS A 26 1.32 -7.55 -5.40
CA HIS A 26 1.12 -7.14 -4.01
C HIS A 26 2.30 -6.26 -3.62
N ILE A 27 2.08 -4.97 -3.67
CA ILE A 27 3.11 -3.96 -3.46
C ILE A 27 2.72 -3.10 -2.28
N LEU A 28 3.70 -2.81 -1.42
CA LEU A 28 3.51 -1.90 -0.30
C LEU A 28 4.01 -0.53 -0.71
N ILE A 29 3.21 0.49 -0.46
CA ILE A 29 3.57 1.87 -0.76
C ILE A 29 3.53 2.67 0.53
N ILE A 30 4.62 3.35 0.85
CA ILE A 30 4.72 4.14 2.06
C ILE A 30 5.16 5.56 1.74
N PRO A 31 4.68 6.56 2.50
CA PRO A 31 5.30 7.88 2.44
C PRO A 31 6.66 7.81 3.13
N LYS A 32 7.65 8.55 2.63
CA LYS A 32 8.97 8.58 3.25
C LYS A 32 8.94 9.26 4.60
N ALA A 33 8.09 10.27 4.75
CA ALA A 33 7.88 10.92 6.04
C ALA A 33 7.19 9.95 6.99
N HIS A 34 7.58 9.98 8.25
CA HIS A 34 6.97 9.07 9.23
C HIS A 34 5.56 9.54 9.61
N ILE A 35 4.57 8.70 9.35
CA ILE A 35 3.19 8.87 9.78
C ILE A 35 2.81 7.50 10.33
N ALA A 36 2.37 7.45 11.61
CA ALA A 36 2.19 6.16 12.25
C ALA A 36 0.98 5.40 11.70
N SER A 37 -0.13 6.06 11.44
CA SER A 37 -1.35 5.41 10.96
C SER A 37 -2.24 6.41 10.24
N ALA A 38 -3.33 5.91 9.66
CA ALA A 38 -4.31 6.76 8.99
C ALA A 38 -4.92 7.80 9.93
N ASN A 39 -5.00 7.49 11.22
CA ASN A 39 -5.52 8.45 12.21
C ASN A 39 -4.62 9.67 12.38
N ASP A 40 -3.38 9.58 11.96
CA ASP A 40 -2.42 10.67 12.10
C ASP A 40 -2.31 11.55 10.86
N ILE A 41 -3.15 11.29 9.86
CA ILE A 41 -3.22 12.12 8.66
C ILE A 41 -3.97 13.41 9.01
N ASN A 42 -3.41 14.54 8.59
CA ASN A 42 -3.97 15.86 8.88
C ASN A 42 -3.71 16.82 7.72
N GLU A 43 -4.08 18.09 7.89
CA GLU A 43 -3.92 19.08 6.82
C GLU A 43 -2.46 19.27 6.39
N GLU A 44 -1.53 19.07 7.31
CA GLU A 44 -0.12 19.30 7.03
C GLU A 44 0.52 18.15 6.23
N ASN A 45 0.02 16.94 6.38
CA ASN A 45 0.62 15.78 5.73
C ASN A 45 -0.28 15.07 4.73
N SER A 46 -1.53 15.50 4.57
CA SER A 46 -2.47 14.79 3.67
C SER A 46 -2.01 14.79 2.22
N SER A 47 -1.21 15.78 1.80
CA SER A 47 -0.69 15.78 0.43
C SER A 47 0.24 14.59 0.16
N LEU A 48 0.85 14.04 1.21
CA LEU A 48 1.69 12.86 1.06
C LEU A 48 0.87 11.62 0.72
N VAL A 49 -0.37 11.55 1.22
CA VAL A 49 -1.29 10.48 0.87
C VAL A 49 -1.67 10.56 -0.61
N ALA A 50 -1.88 11.77 -1.11
CA ALA A 50 -2.13 11.97 -2.54
C ALA A 50 -0.97 11.43 -3.37
N LYS A 51 0.26 11.64 -2.91
CA LYS A 51 1.45 11.11 -3.61
C LYS A 51 1.47 9.58 -3.62
N VAL A 52 1.00 8.95 -2.55
CA VAL A 52 0.89 7.49 -2.51
C VAL A 52 -0.08 7.00 -3.58
N PHE A 53 -1.23 7.64 -3.71
CA PHE A 53 -2.23 7.24 -4.71
C PHE A 53 -1.75 7.51 -6.13
N GLU A 54 -1.04 8.61 -6.37
CA GLU A 54 -0.43 8.86 -7.67
C GLU A 54 0.57 7.77 -8.04
N ALA A 55 1.39 7.37 -7.07
CA ALA A 55 2.36 6.31 -7.28
C ALA A 55 1.67 4.97 -7.57
N ALA A 56 0.58 4.68 -6.85
CA ALA A 56 -0.17 3.45 -7.05
C ALA A 56 -0.65 3.33 -8.49
N GLY A 57 -1.20 4.40 -9.04
CA GLY A 57 -1.64 4.40 -10.44
C GLY A 57 -0.52 4.16 -11.42
N LYS A 58 0.63 4.79 -11.19
CA LYS A 58 1.81 4.60 -12.05
C LYS A 58 2.32 3.16 -11.99
N ILE A 59 2.41 2.61 -10.79
CA ILE A 59 2.91 1.26 -10.60
C ILE A 59 1.98 0.24 -11.26
N ALA A 60 0.67 0.38 -11.04
CA ALA A 60 -0.30 -0.53 -11.63
C ALA A 60 -0.20 -0.52 -13.16
N LYS A 61 -0.05 0.65 -13.75
CA LYS A 61 0.09 0.77 -15.19
C LYS A 61 1.36 0.09 -15.69
N GLU A 62 2.47 0.28 -14.99
CA GLU A 62 3.73 -0.36 -15.36
C GLU A 62 3.67 -1.87 -15.24
N GLN A 63 2.90 -2.37 -14.28
CA GLN A 63 2.73 -3.81 -14.08
C GLN A 63 1.70 -4.41 -15.03
N GLY A 64 1.06 -3.60 -15.86
CA GLY A 64 0.02 -4.07 -16.77
C GLY A 64 -1.27 -4.46 -16.06
N CYS A 65 -1.53 -3.89 -14.90
CA CYS A 65 -2.65 -4.25 -14.05
C CYS A 65 -3.67 -3.12 -14.05
N GLU A 66 -4.73 -3.25 -14.85
CA GLU A 66 -5.72 -2.17 -15.00
C GLU A 66 -6.70 -2.07 -13.84
N SER A 67 -6.90 -3.16 -13.12
CA SER A 67 -7.81 -3.18 -11.98
C SER A 67 -7.04 -3.56 -10.73
N TYR A 68 -7.23 -2.79 -9.68
CA TYR A 68 -6.47 -3.03 -8.46
C TYR A 68 -7.26 -2.56 -7.24
N ARG A 69 -6.81 -3.00 -6.08
CA ARG A 69 -7.39 -2.63 -4.80
C ARG A 69 -6.30 -2.01 -3.94
N ILE A 70 -6.65 -0.95 -3.24
CA ILE A 70 -5.76 -0.31 -2.29
C ILE A 70 -6.34 -0.52 -0.90
N ILE A 71 -5.52 -1.03 0.02
CA ILE A 71 -5.94 -1.29 1.39
C ILE A 71 -5.00 -0.58 2.35
N ASN A 72 -5.58 0.10 3.33
CA ASN A 72 -4.85 0.63 4.46
C ASN A 72 -5.47 0.09 5.74
N ASN A 73 -4.66 -0.54 6.57
CA ASN A 73 -5.09 -1.05 7.86
C ASN A 73 -4.67 -0.06 8.94
N CYS A 74 -5.65 0.43 9.71
CA CYS A 74 -5.41 1.41 10.76
C CYS A 74 -5.83 0.82 12.10
N GLY A 75 -4.85 0.62 12.98
CA GLY A 75 -5.09 0.12 14.31
C GLY A 75 -4.96 -1.39 14.44
N ASP A 76 -4.79 -1.86 15.67
CA ASP A 76 -4.52 -3.27 15.95
C ASP A 76 -5.64 -4.20 15.50
N ASP A 77 -6.88 -3.82 15.75
CA ASP A 77 -8.03 -4.66 15.41
C ASP A 77 -8.25 -4.76 13.90
N ALA A 78 -7.73 -3.80 13.15
CA ALA A 78 -7.79 -3.83 11.69
C ALA A 78 -6.58 -4.54 11.09
N GLY A 79 -5.66 -5.02 11.92
CA GLY A 79 -4.52 -5.80 11.45
C GLY A 79 -3.25 -4.99 11.18
N GLN A 80 -3.18 -3.76 11.68
CA GLN A 80 -1.96 -2.98 11.51
C GLN A 80 -0.91 -3.44 12.52
N THR A 81 0.12 -4.12 12.04
CA THR A 81 1.20 -4.61 12.88
C THR A 81 2.43 -3.71 12.84
N VAL A 82 2.59 -2.95 11.77
CA VAL A 82 3.72 -2.02 11.60
C VAL A 82 3.21 -0.59 11.78
N LYS A 83 3.82 0.15 12.70
CA LYS A 83 3.37 1.51 13.05
C LYS A 83 4.02 2.57 12.14
N HIS A 84 3.91 2.36 10.85
CA HIS A 84 4.26 3.31 9.82
C HIS A 84 3.19 3.18 8.74
N LEU A 85 2.56 4.29 8.39
CA LEU A 85 1.48 4.29 7.41
C LEU A 85 1.91 3.59 6.13
N HIS A 86 1.15 2.59 5.71
CA HIS A 86 1.45 1.88 4.48
C HIS A 86 0.16 1.45 3.80
N PHE A 87 0.24 1.33 2.49
CA PHE A 87 -0.90 0.97 1.67
C PHE A 87 -0.53 -0.27 0.87
N HIS A 88 -1.45 -1.23 0.83
CA HIS A 88 -1.29 -2.43 0.01
C HIS A 88 -1.92 -2.18 -1.35
N LEU A 89 -1.16 -2.39 -2.39
CA LEU A 89 -1.66 -2.33 -3.77
C LEU A 89 -1.75 -3.76 -4.28
N LEU A 90 -2.97 -4.21 -4.52
CA LEU A 90 -3.25 -5.61 -4.87
C LEU A 90 -3.91 -5.70 -6.23
N GLY A 91 -3.46 -6.62 -7.06
CA GLY A 91 -4.07 -6.82 -8.37
C GLY A 91 -3.60 -8.08 -9.04
N GLY A 92 -4.04 -8.29 -10.28
CA GLY A 92 -3.64 -9.44 -11.06
C GLY A 92 -4.53 -10.65 -10.88
N VAL A 93 -5.62 -10.52 -10.12
CA VAL A 93 -6.56 -11.61 -9.88
C VAL A 93 -7.92 -11.01 -9.63
N LYS A 94 -8.97 -11.74 -9.98
CA LYS A 94 -10.34 -11.30 -9.70
C LYS A 94 -10.59 -11.41 -8.20
N MET A 95 -11.11 -10.35 -7.61
CA MET A 95 -11.37 -10.27 -6.18
C MET A 95 -12.84 -10.14 -5.90
N GLY A 96 -13.29 -10.74 -4.78
CA GLY A 96 -14.63 -10.52 -4.27
C GLY A 96 -14.73 -9.17 -3.58
N TRP A 97 -15.90 -8.82 -3.14
CA TRP A 97 -16.14 -7.59 -2.41
C TRP A 97 -15.70 -7.73 -0.98
N GLY A 98 -15.55 -7.52 -0.11
CA GLY A 98 -15.33 -7.62 1.31
C GLY A 98 -13.94 -8.09 1.74
N PRO A 99 -13.60 -7.85 2.97
CA PRO A 99 -12.28 -8.15 3.51
C PRO A 99 -11.97 -9.64 3.55
N GLU A 100 -12.95 -10.49 3.78
CA GLU A 100 -12.73 -11.92 3.89
C GLU A 100 -12.26 -12.55 2.59
N SER A 101 -12.48 -11.88 1.46
CA SER A 101 -12.02 -12.38 0.17
C SER A 101 -10.49 -12.28 0.02
N LEU A 102 -9.83 -11.57 0.91
CA LEU A 102 -8.38 -11.41 0.89
C LEU A 102 -7.66 -12.44 1.75
N GLY A 103 -8.37 -13.07 2.66
CA GLY A 103 -7.89 -14.26 3.35
C GLY A 103 -6.92 -14.07 4.49
N ARG A 104 -6.56 -12.84 4.87
CA ARG A 104 -5.66 -12.66 6.02
C ARG A 104 -5.62 -11.23 6.51
N THR A 105 -5.09 -11.06 7.71
CA THR A 105 -4.78 -9.75 8.28
C THR A 105 -3.28 -9.49 8.20
N GLU A 106 -2.92 -8.25 8.38
CA GLU A 106 -1.51 -7.86 8.44
C GLU A 106 -0.89 -8.14 9.77
#